data_3b85388ee4d5c436a5e40f025b6b4fcc
#
_entry.id   3b85388ee4d5c436a5e40f025b6b4fcc
#
_cell.length_a   1.000
_cell.length_b   1.000
_cell.length_c   1.000
_cell.angle_alpha   90.00
_cell.angle_beta   90.00
_cell.angle_gamma   90.00
#
_symmetry.space_group_name_H-M   'P 1'
#
loop_
_entity.id
_entity.type
_entity.pdbx_description
1 polymer ?
#
loop_
_entity_poly.entity_id
_entity_poly.type
_entity_poly.pdbx_seq_one_letter_code
_entity_poly.pdbx_strand_id
1 'polypeptide(L)'
;MTIILAPTGEHKVSTHDGLWMSAGDAAKVTGWTLKPEGMCLAERCVPLPAAAVKGKEVDVAAFWIKLGGPVVGAENGEVWALGVPADERNVALDGLEAPDFTLPDVDGKPRTLSALRGKKVFLATWASW
;
A
#
# COMPACT_ATOMS: atom_id res chain seq x y z
N MET A 1 9.71 9.63 -16.71
CA MET A 1 9.74 8.48 -15.76
C MET A 1 9.34 8.96 -14.39
N THR A 2 8.38 8.32 -13.82
CA THR A 2 7.89 8.65 -12.48
C THR A 2 8.36 7.58 -11.50
N ILE A 3 8.80 8.01 -10.32
CA ILE A 3 9.17 7.11 -9.22
C ILE A 3 7.94 6.96 -8.32
N ILE A 4 7.56 5.71 -8.06
CA ILE A 4 6.44 5.41 -7.16
C ILE A 4 6.95 4.56 -6.00
N LEU A 5 6.75 5.07 -4.79
CA LEU A 5 6.99 4.35 -3.54
C LEU A 5 5.68 3.70 -3.11
N ALA A 6 5.61 2.39 -3.18
CA ALA A 6 4.42 1.62 -2.85
C ALA A 6 4.74 0.55 -1.79
N PRO A 7 3.74 -0.08 -1.15
CA PRO A 7 3.98 -1.20 -0.24
C PRO A 7 4.76 -2.35 -0.89
N THR A 8 4.67 -2.50 -2.21
CA THR A 8 5.42 -3.47 -3.01
C THR A 8 6.89 -3.10 -3.25
N GLY A 9 7.29 -1.86 -2.94
CA GLY A 9 8.64 -1.34 -3.13
C GLY A 9 8.71 -0.06 -3.97
N GLU A 10 9.91 0.28 -4.43
CA GLU A 10 10.16 1.39 -5.35
C GLU A 10 10.02 0.94 -6.80
N HIS A 11 9.26 1.70 -7.58
CA HIS A 11 9.01 1.42 -9.01
C HIS A 11 9.30 2.65 -9.85
N LYS A 12 9.90 2.43 -11.03
CA LYS A 12 10.10 3.45 -12.06
C LYS A 12 9.23 3.10 -13.27
N VAL A 13 8.20 3.90 -13.49
CA VAL A 13 7.20 3.66 -14.54
C VAL A 13 6.90 4.94 -15.32
N SER A 14 6.33 4.80 -16.50
CA SER A 14 5.82 5.94 -17.26
C SER A 14 4.39 6.24 -16.81
N THR A 15 4.14 7.48 -16.43
CA THR A 15 2.81 7.98 -16.08
C THR A 15 2.48 9.25 -16.86
N HIS A 16 1.21 9.57 -16.93
CA HIS A 16 0.69 10.85 -17.44
C HIS A 16 -0.53 11.28 -16.63
N ASP A 17 -0.91 12.54 -16.68
CA ASP A 17 -2.08 13.09 -15.98
C ASP A 17 -2.23 12.61 -14.53
N GLY A 18 -1.13 12.67 -13.78
CA GLY A 18 -1.04 12.13 -12.43
C GLY A 18 -0.51 10.70 -12.41
N LEU A 19 -1.32 9.72 -11.99
CA LEU A 19 -0.91 8.31 -11.92
C LEU A 19 -1.65 7.41 -12.94
N TRP A 20 -1.99 7.95 -14.11
CA TRP A 20 -2.39 7.13 -15.24
C TRP A 20 -1.22 6.32 -15.76
N MET A 21 -1.37 5.03 -15.89
CA MET A 21 -0.33 4.13 -16.40
C MET A 21 -0.93 2.90 -17.06
N SER A 22 -0.09 2.13 -17.75
CA SER A 22 -0.50 0.87 -18.34
C SER A 22 -0.97 -0.14 -17.27
N ALA A 23 -1.90 -1.01 -17.62
CA ALA A 23 -2.35 -2.08 -16.73
C ALA A 23 -1.20 -2.99 -16.25
N GLY A 24 -0.18 -3.17 -17.11
CA GLY A 24 1.02 -3.94 -16.75
C GLY A 24 1.89 -3.26 -15.69
N ASP A 25 2.06 -1.95 -15.79
CA ASP A 25 2.81 -1.19 -14.78
C ASP A 25 2.01 -1.03 -13.49
N ALA A 26 0.70 -0.82 -13.60
CA ALA A 26 -0.19 -0.81 -12.45
C ALA A 26 -0.12 -2.12 -11.66
N ALA A 27 -0.05 -3.27 -12.36
CA ALA A 27 0.10 -4.56 -11.70
C ALA A 27 1.45 -4.70 -10.97
N LYS A 28 2.53 -4.19 -11.54
CA LYS A 28 3.86 -4.19 -10.88
C LYS A 28 3.86 -3.30 -9.62
N VAL A 29 3.31 -2.09 -9.74
CA VAL A 29 3.29 -1.09 -8.68
C VAL A 29 2.39 -1.51 -7.52
N THR A 30 1.19 -2.01 -7.81
CA THR A 30 0.16 -2.25 -6.81
C THR A 30 0.05 -3.72 -6.37
N GLY A 31 0.51 -4.65 -7.19
CA GLY A 31 0.23 -6.07 -7.02
C GLY A 31 -1.16 -6.49 -7.52
N TRP A 32 -2.01 -5.54 -7.96
CA TRP A 32 -3.37 -5.79 -8.44
C TRP A 32 -3.41 -5.80 -9.95
N THR A 33 -4.21 -6.66 -10.55
CA THR A 33 -4.34 -6.83 -11.99
C THR A 33 -5.67 -6.26 -12.49
N LEU A 34 -5.62 -5.48 -13.58
CA LEU A 34 -6.82 -4.98 -14.24
C LEU A 34 -7.53 -6.12 -14.98
N LYS A 35 -8.79 -6.34 -14.63
CA LYS A 35 -9.72 -7.29 -15.25
C LYS A 35 -11.04 -6.57 -15.61
N PRO A 36 -11.94 -7.20 -16.38
CA PRO A 36 -13.25 -6.60 -16.69
C PRO A 36 -14.06 -6.19 -15.45
N GLU A 37 -13.89 -6.91 -14.33
CA GLU A 37 -14.56 -6.66 -13.05
C GLU A 37 -13.94 -5.50 -12.26
N GLY A 38 -12.77 -5.04 -12.64
CA GLY A 38 -12.01 -3.99 -11.94
C GLY A 38 -10.56 -4.39 -11.65
N MET A 39 -9.98 -3.82 -10.60
CA MET A 39 -8.66 -4.23 -10.12
C MET A 39 -8.80 -5.43 -9.18
N CYS A 40 -8.09 -6.51 -9.48
CA CYS A 40 -8.21 -7.79 -8.77
C CYS A 40 -6.89 -8.23 -8.16
N LEU A 41 -6.96 -8.68 -6.90
CA LEU A 41 -5.87 -9.34 -6.18
C LEU A 41 -6.40 -10.69 -5.69
N ALA A 42 -5.83 -11.78 -6.20
CA ALA A 42 -6.35 -13.13 -6.01
C ALA A 42 -7.85 -13.20 -6.42
N GLU A 43 -8.73 -13.59 -5.52
CA GLU A 43 -10.18 -13.70 -5.79
C GLU A 43 -10.94 -12.41 -5.47
N ARG A 44 -10.28 -11.41 -4.89
CA ARG A 44 -10.90 -10.13 -4.56
C ARG A 44 -10.77 -9.16 -5.73
N CYS A 45 -11.90 -8.63 -6.18
CA CYS A 45 -11.95 -7.59 -7.20
C CYS A 45 -12.62 -6.33 -6.65
N VAL A 46 -12.03 -5.18 -6.97
CA VAL A 46 -12.55 -3.86 -6.62
C VAL A 46 -13.00 -3.17 -7.90
N PRO A 47 -14.32 -2.94 -8.08
CA PRO A 47 -14.83 -2.25 -9.26
C PRO A 47 -14.26 -0.83 -9.34
N LEU A 48 -13.88 -0.40 -10.54
CA LEU A 48 -13.42 0.96 -10.80
C LEU A 48 -14.52 1.78 -11.47
N PRO A 49 -14.59 3.11 -11.17
CA PRO A 49 -15.40 4.01 -12.00
C PRO A 49 -14.94 3.95 -13.45
N ALA A 50 -15.87 4.06 -14.39
CA ALA A 50 -15.54 4.08 -15.82
C ALA A 50 -14.53 5.19 -16.18
N ALA A 51 -14.54 6.29 -15.44
CA ALA A 51 -13.60 7.40 -15.61
C ALA A 51 -12.15 7.04 -15.19
N ALA A 52 -11.93 5.98 -14.41
CA ALA A 52 -10.61 5.56 -13.94
C ALA A 52 -9.97 4.48 -14.82
N VAL A 53 -10.63 4.08 -15.92
CA VAL A 53 -10.11 3.09 -16.87
C VAL A 53 -10.29 3.62 -18.29
N LYS A 54 -9.25 3.59 -19.10
CA LYS A 54 -9.25 3.95 -20.52
C LYS A 54 -8.51 2.88 -21.31
N GLY A 55 -9.24 1.95 -21.90
CA GLY A 55 -8.66 0.83 -22.63
C GLY A 55 -7.81 -0.05 -21.74
N LYS A 56 -6.49 -0.01 -21.91
CA LYS A 56 -5.51 -0.76 -21.09
C LYS A 56 -4.76 0.12 -20.10
N GLU A 57 -5.25 1.31 -19.85
CA GLU A 57 -4.69 2.23 -18.86
C GLU A 57 -5.63 2.39 -17.67
N VAL A 58 -5.05 2.63 -16.51
CA VAL A 58 -5.79 2.78 -15.25
C VAL A 58 -5.23 3.97 -14.46
N ASP A 59 -6.14 4.72 -13.85
CA ASP A 59 -5.80 5.73 -12.85
C ASP A 59 -5.53 5.04 -11.50
N VAL A 60 -4.26 4.82 -11.21
CA VAL A 60 -3.83 4.15 -9.97
C VAL A 60 -4.10 5.01 -8.75
N ALA A 61 -4.10 6.35 -8.88
CA ALA A 61 -4.44 7.22 -7.75
C ALA A 61 -5.92 7.04 -7.35
N ALA A 62 -6.82 7.07 -8.32
CA ALA A 62 -8.25 6.85 -8.06
C ALA A 62 -8.51 5.46 -7.48
N PHE A 63 -7.84 4.43 -7.98
CA PHE A 63 -7.91 3.07 -7.44
C PHE A 63 -7.43 3.01 -5.98
N TRP A 64 -6.26 3.59 -5.70
CA TRP A 64 -5.65 3.53 -4.36
C TRP A 64 -6.47 4.27 -3.31
N ILE A 65 -7.01 5.44 -3.68
CA ILE A 65 -7.95 6.19 -2.82
C ILE A 65 -9.21 5.35 -2.54
N LYS A 66 -9.72 4.63 -3.53
CA LYS A 66 -10.88 3.75 -3.34
C LYS A 66 -10.60 2.59 -2.37
N LEU A 67 -9.36 2.09 -2.31
CA LEU A 67 -8.91 1.14 -1.30
C LEU A 67 -8.74 1.76 0.10
N GLY A 68 -8.90 3.07 0.23
CA GLY A 68 -8.63 3.79 1.48
C GLY A 68 -7.12 3.94 1.75
N GLY A 69 -6.30 3.89 0.70
CA GLY A 69 -4.86 4.14 0.77
C GLY A 69 -4.54 5.62 0.55
N PRO A 70 -3.64 6.22 1.34
CA PRO A 70 -3.17 7.56 1.08
C PRO A 70 -2.33 7.62 -0.19
N VAL A 71 -2.50 8.71 -0.95
CA VAL A 71 -1.73 9.01 -2.16
C VAL A 71 -1.12 10.39 -1.99
N VAL A 72 0.18 10.49 -2.08
CA VAL A 72 0.92 11.76 -1.96
C VAL A 72 1.86 11.91 -3.14
N GLY A 73 1.76 13.02 -3.86
CA GLY A 73 2.65 13.37 -4.96
C GLY A 73 3.56 14.53 -4.60
N ALA A 74 4.79 14.52 -5.08
CA ALA A 74 5.66 15.66 -5.07
C ALA A 74 5.13 16.77 -6.02
N GLU A 75 5.42 18.04 -5.73
CA GLU A 75 4.91 19.18 -6.51
C GLU A 75 5.29 19.10 -8.01
N ASN A 76 6.46 18.53 -8.32
CA ASN A 76 6.92 18.34 -9.68
C ASN A 76 6.30 17.11 -10.39
N GLY A 77 5.50 16.31 -9.69
CA GLY A 77 4.87 15.10 -10.24
C GLY A 77 5.81 13.93 -10.55
N GLU A 78 7.10 14.05 -10.21
CA GLU A 78 8.10 13.02 -10.55
C GLU A 78 8.17 11.88 -9.52
N VAL A 79 7.69 12.13 -8.31
CA VAL A 79 7.70 11.15 -7.21
C VAL A 79 6.31 11.08 -6.58
N TRP A 80 5.84 9.86 -6.37
CA TRP A 80 4.58 9.58 -5.70
C TRP A 80 4.76 8.53 -4.60
N ALA A 81 4.00 8.64 -3.54
CA ALA A 81 3.93 7.65 -2.47
C ALA A 81 2.51 7.11 -2.33
N LEU A 82 2.39 5.81 -2.33
CA LEU A 82 1.16 5.06 -2.07
C LEU A 82 1.30 4.40 -0.69
N GLY A 83 0.55 4.89 0.28
CA GLY A 83 0.58 4.32 1.62
C GLY A 83 -0.25 3.05 1.74
N VAL A 84 -0.11 2.34 2.85
CA VAL A 84 -0.85 1.09 3.10
C VAL A 84 -2.36 1.37 3.12
N PRO A 85 -3.17 0.66 2.33
CA PRO A 85 -4.63 0.83 2.31
C PRO A 85 -5.29 0.51 3.65
N ALA A 86 -6.44 1.14 3.91
CA ALA A 86 -7.20 0.94 5.15
C ALA A 86 -7.59 -0.53 5.38
N ASP A 87 -7.93 -1.24 4.31
CA ASP A 87 -8.30 -2.65 4.36
C ASP A 87 -7.18 -3.54 4.91
N GLU A 88 -5.95 -3.33 4.47
CA GLU A 88 -4.80 -4.09 4.97
C GLU A 88 -4.51 -3.77 6.45
N ARG A 89 -4.73 -2.52 6.85
CA ARG A 89 -4.60 -2.11 8.26
C ARG A 89 -5.70 -2.71 9.13
N ASN A 90 -6.90 -2.87 8.59
CA ASN A 90 -8.05 -3.38 9.33
C ASN A 90 -8.02 -4.90 9.52
N VAL A 91 -7.29 -5.64 8.70
CA VAL A 91 -7.16 -7.11 8.86
C VAL A 91 -6.67 -7.49 10.26
N ALA A 92 -5.70 -6.76 10.79
CA ALA A 92 -5.18 -7.01 12.15
C ALA A 92 -6.23 -6.69 13.23
N LEU A 93 -7.05 -5.65 13.05
CA LEU A 93 -8.11 -5.28 13.98
C LEU A 93 -9.27 -6.26 13.92
N ASP A 94 -9.70 -6.66 12.75
CA ASP A 94 -10.80 -7.60 12.55
C ASP A 94 -10.43 -9.01 13.04
N GLY A 95 -9.18 -9.41 12.80
CA GLY A 95 -8.64 -10.70 13.24
C GLY A 95 -8.23 -10.71 14.72
N LEU A 96 -8.26 -9.57 15.41
CA LEU A 96 -7.75 -9.41 16.78
C LEU A 96 -6.32 -9.94 16.97
N GLU A 97 -5.54 -9.90 15.91
CA GLU A 97 -4.15 -10.34 15.89
C GLU A 97 -3.23 -9.16 15.53
N ALA A 98 -2.35 -8.79 16.45
CA ALA A 98 -1.40 -7.71 16.24
C ALA A 98 -0.36 -8.11 15.18
N PRO A 99 0.00 -7.20 14.25
CA PRO A 99 1.14 -7.44 13.35
C PRO A 99 2.41 -7.70 14.14
N ASP A 100 3.19 -8.69 13.72
CA ASP A 100 4.48 -8.97 14.35
C ASP A 100 5.55 -7.98 13.88
N PHE A 101 6.49 -7.66 14.74
CA PHE A 101 7.64 -6.85 14.40
C PHE A 101 8.85 -7.23 15.26
N THR A 102 10.04 -6.89 14.76
CA THR A 102 11.30 -7.04 15.48
C THR A 102 12.02 -5.71 15.50
N LEU A 103 12.38 -5.25 16.70
CA LEU A 103 13.14 -4.01 16.92
C LEU A 103 14.33 -4.29 17.82
N PRO A 104 15.45 -3.57 17.64
CA PRO A 104 16.58 -3.66 18.56
C PRO A 104 16.25 -3.01 19.90
N ASP A 105 16.68 -3.62 21.00
CA ASP A 105 16.66 -3.00 22.33
C ASP A 105 17.81 -1.98 22.49
N VAL A 106 17.96 -1.43 23.68
CA VAL A 106 19.02 -0.44 24.00
C VAL A 106 20.44 -1.02 23.83
N ASP A 107 20.59 -2.34 23.93
CA ASP A 107 21.87 -3.04 23.73
C ASP A 107 22.05 -3.50 22.27
N GLY A 108 21.12 -3.16 21.37
CA GLY A 108 21.13 -3.57 19.96
C GLY A 108 20.67 -5.00 19.72
N LYS A 109 20.14 -5.71 20.74
CA LYS A 109 19.63 -7.07 20.58
C LYS A 109 18.24 -7.05 19.98
N PRO A 110 17.94 -7.89 18.96
CA PRO A 110 16.63 -7.97 18.37
C PRO A 110 15.61 -8.51 19.36
N ARG A 111 14.46 -7.82 19.48
CA ARG A 111 13.30 -8.22 20.26
C ARG A 111 12.09 -8.31 19.36
N THR A 112 11.43 -9.45 19.38
CA THR A 112 10.27 -9.74 18.54
C THR A 112 9.00 -9.79 19.39
N LEU A 113 7.91 -9.12 18.94
CA LEU A 113 6.65 -9.09 19.67
C LEU A 113 6.08 -10.50 19.88
N SER A 114 6.13 -11.36 18.88
CA SER A 114 5.64 -12.74 18.95
C SER A 114 6.34 -13.60 20.01
N ALA A 115 7.54 -13.25 20.43
CA ALA A 115 8.25 -13.94 21.53
C ALA A 115 7.54 -13.74 22.89
N LEU A 116 6.64 -12.77 22.99
CA LEU A 116 5.87 -12.48 24.19
C LEU A 116 4.49 -13.13 24.19
N ARG A 117 4.22 -14.06 23.26
CA ARG A 117 2.94 -14.79 23.22
C ARG A 117 2.65 -15.47 24.56
N GLY A 118 1.38 -15.45 24.97
CA GLY A 118 0.93 -15.94 26.27
C GLY A 118 1.07 -14.94 27.41
N LYS A 119 1.65 -13.76 27.16
CA LYS A 119 1.74 -12.66 28.13
C LYS A 119 0.81 -11.51 27.74
N LYS A 120 0.35 -10.76 28.74
CA LYS A 120 -0.32 -9.48 28.48
C LYS A 120 0.74 -8.42 28.21
N VAL A 121 0.68 -7.78 27.03
CA VAL A 121 1.63 -6.75 26.58
C VAL A 121 0.92 -5.43 26.41
N PHE A 122 1.43 -4.37 27.03
CA PHE A 122 1.03 -3.00 26.75
C PHE A 122 2.12 -2.33 25.91
N LEU A 123 1.78 -1.93 24.70
CA LEU A 123 2.69 -1.25 23.77
C LEU A 123 2.42 0.25 23.79
N ALA A 124 3.42 1.05 24.13
CA ALA A 124 3.38 2.49 24.05
C ALA A 124 4.46 3.00 23.10
N THR A 125 4.12 3.97 22.28
CA THR A 125 5.06 4.65 21.36
C THR A 125 5.07 6.13 21.67
N TRP A 126 6.25 6.72 21.68
CA TRP A 126 6.44 8.16 21.85
C TRP A 126 7.68 8.62 21.11
N ALA A 127 7.85 9.90 21.02
CA ALA A 127 9.04 10.51 20.46
C ALA A 127 9.74 11.38 21.51
N SER A 128 11.06 11.49 21.40
CA SER A 128 11.92 12.18 22.34
C SER A 128 12.45 13.51 21.79
N TRP A 129 11.59 14.31 21.15
CA TRP A 129 11.95 15.65 20.67
C TRP A 129 11.64 16.74 21.66
#